data_22423ecb326bc03d78cf3b388a87f3e6
#
_entry.id   22423ecb326bc03d78cf3b388a87f3e6
#
_cell.length_a   1.000
_cell.length_b   1.000
_cell.length_c   1.000
_cell.angle_alpha   90.00
_cell.angle_beta   90.00
_cell.angle_gamma   90.00
#
_symmetry.space_group_name_H-M   'P 1'
#
loop_
_entity.id
_entity.type
_entity.pdbx_description
1 polymer ?
#
loop_
_entity_poly.entity_id
_entity_poly.type
_entity_poly.pdbx_seq_one_letter_code
_entity_poly.pdbx_strand_id
1 'polypeptide(L)'
;MAENSKEKLNITLHVYDEDIPMVLHNREDEECYRAAAKLITERYGAYSQVYRAKKSDHIIALMTLIEIALRYEKELAKNDTTPYDNILSQLTSEIEEALKDEK
;
A
#
# COMPACT_ATOMS: atom_id res chain seq x y z
N MET A 1 -17.03 -5.93 -23.19
CA MET A 1 -17.99 -5.41 -22.63
C MET A 1 -17.78 -5.28 -21.17
N ALA A 2 -18.50 -4.48 -20.62
CA ALA A 2 -18.28 -4.20 -19.25
C ALA A 2 -18.26 -5.44 -18.40
N GLU A 3 -18.89 -6.46 -18.92
CA GLU A 3 -18.98 -7.66 -18.13
C GLU A 3 -17.67 -8.31 -17.87
N ASN A 4 -16.69 -8.15 -18.77
CA ASN A 4 -15.44 -8.81 -18.53
C ASN A 4 -14.76 -8.31 -17.28
N SER A 5 -14.88 -7.03 -17.00
CA SER A 5 -14.27 -6.50 -15.80
C SER A 5 -14.97 -6.99 -14.55
N LYS A 6 -16.17 -7.54 -14.71
CA LYS A 6 -16.91 -8.03 -13.56
C LYS A 6 -16.76 -9.51 -13.37
N GLU A 7 -16.13 -10.18 -14.30
CA GLU A 7 -15.89 -11.59 -14.14
C GLU A 7 -14.91 -11.80 -13.00
N LYS A 8 -15.24 -12.78 -12.19
CA LYS A 8 -14.35 -13.13 -11.09
C LYS A 8 -13.18 -13.93 -11.63
N LEU A 9 -12.04 -13.66 -11.11
CA LEU A 9 -10.84 -14.40 -11.42
C LEU A 9 -10.31 -15.03 -10.15
N ASN A 10 -10.19 -16.33 -10.16
CA ASN A 10 -9.65 -17.04 -9.01
C ASN A 10 -8.17 -17.19 -9.18
N ILE A 11 -7.41 -16.71 -8.23
CA ILE A 11 -5.96 -16.85 -8.24
C ILE A 11 -5.51 -17.38 -6.90
N THR A 12 -4.30 -17.91 -6.86
CA THR A 12 -3.68 -18.34 -5.63
C THR A 12 -2.43 -17.51 -5.43
N LEU A 13 -2.37 -16.83 -4.30
CA LEU A 13 -1.21 -16.03 -3.96
C LEU A 13 -0.31 -16.81 -3.03
N HIS A 14 0.96 -16.84 -3.36
CA HIS A 14 1.94 -17.43 -2.47
C HIS A 14 2.49 -16.34 -1.58
N VAL A 15 2.20 -16.44 -0.27
CA VAL A 15 2.60 -15.42 0.68
C VAL A 15 3.41 -16.10 1.77
N TYR A 16 4.70 -15.86 1.75
CA TYR A 16 5.67 -16.48 2.64
C TYR A 16 5.61 -18.00 2.48
N ASP A 17 5.02 -18.73 3.43
CA ASP A 17 4.94 -20.18 3.34
C ASP A 17 3.52 -20.68 3.12
N GLU A 18 2.62 -19.82 2.70
CA GLU A 18 1.22 -20.17 2.54
C GLU A 18 0.75 -19.87 1.13
N ASP A 19 -0.15 -20.70 0.65
CA ASP A 19 -0.86 -20.46 -0.60
C ASP A 19 -2.27 -20.03 -0.26
N ILE A 20 -2.63 -18.82 -0.67
CA ILE A 20 -3.89 -18.24 -0.28
C ILE A 20 -4.74 -18.02 -1.51
N PRO A 21 -5.89 -18.69 -1.61
CA PRO A 21 -6.79 -18.45 -2.72
C PRO A 21 -7.50 -17.12 -2.56
N MET A 22 -7.55 -16.38 -3.64
CA MET A 22 -8.19 -15.08 -3.66
C MET A 22 -9.11 -14.99 -4.85
N VAL A 23 -10.18 -14.23 -4.70
CA VAL A 23 -11.09 -13.96 -5.80
C VAL A 23 -10.96 -12.48 -6.14
N LEU A 24 -10.56 -12.22 -7.39
CA LEU A 24 -10.44 -10.86 -7.87
C LEU A 24 -11.69 -10.51 -8.66
N HIS A 25 -12.23 -9.34 -8.37
CA HIS A 25 -13.38 -8.86 -9.11
C HIS A 25 -12.98 -8.01 -10.31
N ASN A 26 -11.73 -7.61 -10.37
CA ASN A 26 -11.19 -6.85 -11.48
C ASN A 26 -9.87 -7.48 -11.88
N ARG A 27 -9.84 -8.06 -13.08
CA ARG A 27 -8.64 -8.76 -13.54
C ARG A 27 -7.44 -7.84 -13.64
N GLU A 28 -7.66 -6.57 -13.82
CA GLU A 28 -6.56 -5.63 -13.93
C GLU A 28 -5.77 -5.50 -12.64
N ASP A 29 -6.35 -5.95 -11.53
CA ASP A 29 -5.67 -5.85 -10.25
C ASP A 29 -4.72 -7.01 -10.01
N GLU A 30 -4.66 -7.98 -10.89
CA GLU A 30 -3.91 -9.20 -10.61
C GLU A 30 -2.43 -8.92 -10.33
N GLU A 31 -1.82 -8.08 -11.16
CA GLU A 31 -0.41 -7.76 -10.95
C GLU A 31 -0.17 -7.08 -9.60
N CYS A 32 -1.09 -6.22 -9.21
CA CYS A 32 -0.96 -5.55 -7.92
C CYS A 32 -1.11 -6.53 -6.77
N TYR A 33 -2.02 -7.49 -6.90
CA TYR A 33 -2.16 -8.52 -5.86
C TYR A 33 -0.88 -9.34 -5.74
N ARG A 34 -0.28 -9.71 -6.88
CA ARG A 34 0.94 -10.51 -6.82
C ARG A 34 2.12 -9.71 -6.30
N ALA A 35 2.20 -8.44 -6.64
CA ALA A 35 3.24 -7.57 -6.10
C ALA A 35 3.06 -7.40 -4.59
N ALA A 36 1.82 -7.28 -4.14
CA ALA A 36 1.54 -7.17 -2.72
C ALA A 36 1.97 -8.43 -1.98
N ALA A 37 1.66 -9.60 -2.54
CA ALA A 37 2.06 -10.86 -1.91
C ALA A 37 3.57 -10.96 -1.81
N LYS A 38 4.28 -10.51 -2.84
CA LYS A 38 5.74 -10.55 -2.82
C LYS A 38 6.29 -9.62 -1.75
N LEU A 39 5.74 -8.42 -1.65
CA LEU A 39 6.20 -7.47 -0.64
C LEU A 39 5.97 -8.02 0.77
N ILE A 40 4.79 -8.59 1.00
CA ILE A 40 4.49 -9.16 2.31
C ILE A 40 5.48 -10.28 2.62
N THR A 41 5.74 -11.15 1.65
CA THR A 41 6.67 -12.26 1.84
C THR A 41 8.04 -11.74 2.24
N GLU A 42 8.53 -10.73 1.54
CA GLU A 42 9.85 -10.19 1.83
C GLU A 42 9.93 -9.55 3.21
N ARG A 43 8.91 -8.77 3.55
CA ARG A 43 8.97 -8.08 4.83
C ARG A 43 8.71 -9.01 5.99
N TYR A 44 7.79 -9.96 5.83
CA TYR A 44 7.56 -10.96 6.86
C TYR A 44 8.83 -11.77 7.09
N GLY A 45 9.49 -12.17 6.01
CA GLY A 45 10.72 -12.95 6.15
C GLY A 45 11.80 -12.19 6.87
N ALA A 46 11.94 -10.88 6.58
CA ALA A 46 12.94 -10.08 7.24
C ALA A 46 12.67 -9.97 8.74
N TYR A 47 11.41 -9.71 9.11
CA TYR A 47 11.06 -9.64 10.52
C TYR A 47 11.22 -10.98 11.18
N SER A 48 10.86 -12.06 10.50
CA SER A 48 10.96 -13.39 11.07
C SER A 48 12.40 -13.72 11.41
N GLN A 49 13.35 -13.35 10.55
CA GLN A 49 14.76 -13.62 10.84
C GLN A 49 15.22 -12.95 12.12
N VAL A 50 14.71 -11.76 12.38
CA VAL A 50 15.14 -11.00 13.55
C VAL A 50 14.40 -11.41 14.80
N TYR A 51 13.11 -11.70 14.71
CA TYR A 51 12.25 -11.79 15.88
C TYR A 51 11.70 -13.18 16.13
N ARG A 52 11.98 -14.15 15.27
CA ARG A 52 11.36 -15.47 15.42
C ARG A 52 11.55 -16.06 16.80
N ALA A 53 12.71 -15.86 17.39
CA ALA A 53 13.01 -16.46 18.68
C ALA A 53 12.30 -15.75 19.82
N LYS A 54 11.79 -14.53 19.60
CA LYS A 54 11.27 -13.73 20.69
C LYS A 54 9.79 -13.42 20.57
N LYS A 55 9.23 -13.55 19.38
CA LYS A 55 7.85 -13.14 19.14
C LYS A 55 7.14 -14.22 18.35
N SER A 56 5.85 -14.32 18.57
CA SER A 56 5.04 -15.29 17.86
C SER A 56 4.90 -14.90 16.39
N ASP A 57 4.54 -15.87 15.57
CA ASP A 57 4.29 -15.59 14.16
C ASP A 57 3.17 -14.58 13.99
N HIS A 58 2.18 -14.63 14.86
CA HIS A 58 1.08 -13.68 14.80
C HIS A 58 1.58 -12.25 15.00
N ILE A 59 2.44 -12.04 15.98
CA ILE A 59 2.99 -10.71 16.23
C ILE A 59 3.85 -10.26 15.05
N ILE A 60 4.65 -11.19 14.51
CA ILE A 60 5.49 -10.83 13.35
C ILE A 60 4.62 -10.41 12.18
N ALA A 61 3.49 -11.10 11.98
CA ALA A 61 2.56 -10.72 10.91
C ALA A 61 2.00 -9.32 11.14
N LEU A 62 1.65 -9.01 12.38
CA LEU A 62 1.14 -7.69 12.68
C LEU A 62 2.20 -6.61 12.47
N MET A 63 3.45 -6.91 12.81
CA MET A 63 4.54 -5.97 12.56
C MET A 63 4.70 -5.72 11.06
N THR A 64 4.57 -6.77 10.27
CA THR A 64 4.64 -6.64 8.82
C THR A 64 3.52 -5.76 8.30
N LEU A 65 2.31 -5.99 8.80
CA LEU A 65 1.17 -5.17 8.39
C LEU A 65 1.36 -3.71 8.76
N ILE A 66 1.92 -3.46 9.95
CA ILE A 66 2.17 -2.09 10.38
C ILE A 66 3.14 -1.40 9.43
N GLU A 67 4.21 -2.09 9.07
CA GLU A 67 5.18 -1.47 8.16
C GLU A 67 4.55 -1.15 6.82
N ILE A 68 3.78 -2.08 6.27
CA ILE A 68 3.18 -1.86 4.95
C ILE A 68 2.13 -0.76 5.02
N ALA A 69 1.32 -0.75 6.07
CA ALA A 69 0.34 0.30 6.25
C ALA A 69 1.01 1.66 6.42
N LEU A 70 2.14 1.70 7.11
CA LEU A 70 2.89 2.94 7.27
C LEU A 70 3.37 3.46 5.92
N ARG A 71 3.88 2.57 5.06
CA ARG A 71 4.29 2.99 3.73
C ARG A 71 3.13 3.57 2.95
N TYR A 72 1.97 2.93 3.07
CA TYR A 72 0.78 3.41 2.39
C TYR A 72 0.39 4.80 2.88
N GLU A 73 0.40 4.99 4.20
CA GLU A 73 0.04 6.29 4.75
C GLU A 73 1.03 7.37 4.35
N LYS A 74 2.31 7.03 4.29
CA LYS A 74 3.30 7.99 3.84
C LYS A 74 3.11 8.36 2.38
N GLU A 75 2.73 7.39 1.58
CA GLU A 75 2.50 7.66 0.17
C GLU A 75 1.29 8.56 -0.03
N LEU A 76 0.24 8.32 0.74
CA LEU A 76 -0.93 9.19 0.71
C LEU A 76 -0.56 10.62 1.10
N ALA A 77 0.27 10.76 2.14
CA ALA A 77 0.66 12.09 2.58
C ALA A 77 1.46 12.82 1.51
N LYS A 78 2.30 12.08 0.79
CA LYS A 78 3.08 12.69 -0.28
C LYS A 78 2.19 13.20 -1.39
N ASN A 79 1.10 12.49 -1.67
CA ASN A 79 0.22 12.85 -2.76
C ASN A 79 -0.82 13.87 -2.34
N ASP A 80 -0.88 14.18 -1.07
CA ASP A 80 -1.78 15.21 -0.58
C ASP A 80 -1.05 16.54 -0.64
N THR A 81 -1.19 17.20 -1.75
CA THR A 81 -0.45 18.43 -1.98
C THR A 81 -1.26 19.63 -1.68
N THR A 82 -2.10 19.47 -0.80
CA THR A 82 -2.80 20.65 -0.43
C THR A 82 -1.84 21.67 0.07
N PRO A 83 -1.28 21.47 -0.24
CA PRO A 83 -0.56 21.97 -0.48
C PRO A 83 -0.34 22.18 -1.55
N TYR A 84 -0.38 21.98 -2.31
CA TYR A 84 -0.24 22.05 -3.41
C TYR A 84 -0.88 22.33 -3.83
N ASP A 85 -1.24 22.45 -3.30
CA ASP A 85 -1.73 22.50 -3.33
C ASP A 85 -1.48 22.64 -2.84
N ASN A 86 -1.13 22.86 -2.18
CA ASN A 86 -0.84 23.01 -1.66
C ASN A 86 0.06 23.34 -1.90
N ILE A 87 0.58 23.19 -2.29
CA ILE A 87 1.13 23.58 -2.87
C ILE A 87 0.94 24.24 -3.78
N LEU A 88 0.67 24.02 -4.20
CA LEU A 88 0.19 24.57 -5.12
C LEU A 88 -0.72 25.37 -4.75
N SER A 89 -1.06 25.19 -3.86
CA SER A 89 -1.66 25.77 -3.32
C SER A 89 -0.99 26.29 -2.43
N GLN A 90 -0.14 26.15 -2.34
CA GLN A 90 0.46 26.58 -1.92
C GLN A 90 1.15 27.27 -2.47
N LEU A 91 1.52 27.10 -3.03
CA LEU A 91 1.95 27.72 -3.91
C LEU A 91 1.11 28.65 -4.39
N THR A 92 0.21 28.47 -4.33
CA THR A 92 -0.72 29.25 -4.62
C THR A 92 -1.08 29.86 -3.51
N SER A 93 -0.82 29.67 -2.70
CA SER A 93 -0.97 30.12 -1.78
C SER A 93 0.04 30.53 -1.26
N GLU A 94 0.70 30.39 -1.71
CA GLU A 94 1.41 30.68 -1.67
C GLU A 94 1.56 31.40 -2.39
N ILE A 95 1.48 31.39 -2.91
CA ILE A 95 1.33 31.91 -3.71
C ILE A 95 0.36 32.60 -3.46
N GLU A 96 -0.20 32.50 -2.92
CA GLU A 96 -0.92 32.84 -2.49
C GLU A 96 -0.69 33.20 -1.50
N GLU A 97 -0.14 33.31 -1.19
CA GLU A 97 0.02 33.37 -0.54
C GLU A 97 0.74 33.96 -0.65
N ALA A 98 1.29 34.36 -1.12
CA ALA A 98 1.69 34.62 -1.50
C ALA A 98 1.34 35.25 -2.00
N LEU A 99 0.94 35.43 -2.23
CA LEU A 99 0.32 35.52 -2.58
C LEU A 99 -0.25 35.82 -2.06
N LYS A 100 -0.28 36.10 -1.50
CA LYS A 100 -0.88 36.10 -1.04
C LYS A 100 -0.68 36.46 -0.56
N ASP A 101 -0.51 36.92 -0.43
CA ASP A 101 -0.55 36.81 -0.26
C ASP A 101 -0.67 36.98 -0.17
N GLU A 102 -0.60 37.17 -0.04
CA GLU A 102 -0.96 36.81 -0.08
C GLU A 102 -1.20 36.60 0.13
N LYS A 103 -1.07 37.48 0.60
CA LYS A 103 -1.50 37.00 0.78
C LYS A 103 -1.51 36.84 0.87
#